data_d120e5c45ef400244340c89eed268d52
#
_entry.id   d120e5c45ef400244340c89eed268d52
#
_cell.length_a   1.000
_cell.length_b   1.000
_cell.length_c   1.000
_cell.angle_alpha   90.00
_cell.angle_beta   90.00
_cell.angle_gamma   90.00
#
_symmetry.space_group_name_H-M   'P 1'
#
loop_
_entity.id
_entity.type
_entity.pdbx_description
1 polymer ?
#
loop_
_entity_poly.entity_id
_entity_poly.type
_entity_poly.pdbx_seq_one_letter_code
_entity_poly.pdbx_strand_id
1 'polypeptide(L)'
;FNSNENILSSNIASTILKVQEKKTQKGTSYAIIKFSDLSGVFELFVFSDIFETNREILIEGNSVMITLVKNYVDENKIQKKINIRKIISMKEVIDKPINELKIKIKNIEDIEKINKLILEAGKTKVIIDVEDDKKRISFQLNEKRKIDHKTLNLMRNEENIDVI
;
A
#
# COMPACT_ATOMS: atom_id res chain seq x y z
N PHE A 1 -8.73 -5.71 -11.76
CA PHE A 1 -9.57 -6.22 -10.66
C PHE A 1 -10.93 -6.71 -11.18
N ASN A 2 -11.64 -5.92 -11.99
CA ASN A 2 -13.01 -6.26 -12.43
C ASN A 2 -13.06 -7.55 -13.27
N SER A 3 -12.09 -7.79 -14.12
CA SER A 3 -12.01 -8.93 -15.04
C SER A 3 -11.58 -10.26 -14.40
N ASN A 4 -10.94 -10.23 -13.21
CA ASN A 4 -10.46 -11.43 -12.54
C ASN A 4 -11.48 -11.92 -11.50
N GLU A 5 -12.14 -13.05 -11.75
CA GLU A 5 -13.21 -13.60 -10.91
C GLU A 5 -12.73 -14.14 -9.55
N ASN A 6 -11.49 -14.59 -9.50
CA ASN A 6 -10.92 -15.20 -8.28
C ASN A 6 -10.48 -14.16 -7.24
N ILE A 7 -10.34 -12.89 -7.63
CA ILE A 7 -9.92 -11.82 -6.73
C ILE A 7 -11.17 -11.16 -6.14
N LEU A 8 -11.46 -11.44 -4.88
CA LEU A 8 -12.59 -10.88 -4.14
C LEU A 8 -12.29 -9.53 -3.48
N SER A 9 -11.03 -9.23 -3.20
CA SER A 9 -10.60 -7.96 -2.61
C SER A 9 -9.29 -7.49 -3.25
N SER A 10 -9.13 -6.17 -3.40
CA SER A 10 -7.91 -5.56 -3.94
C SER A 10 -7.69 -4.19 -3.34
N ASN A 11 -6.41 -3.83 -3.18
CA ASN A 11 -6.00 -2.48 -2.84
C ASN A 11 -5.51 -1.78 -4.11
N ILE A 12 -6.02 -0.58 -4.35
CA ILE A 12 -5.60 0.27 -5.47
C ILE A 12 -5.14 1.63 -4.95
N ALA A 13 -4.04 2.13 -5.49
CA ALA A 13 -3.58 3.49 -5.26
C ALA A 13 -4.14 4.39 -6.36
N SER A 14 -4.79 5.47 -6.00
CA SER A 14 -5.46 6.33 -6.97
C SER A 14 -5.42 7.79 -6.54
N THR A 15 -5.47 8.69 -7.51
CA THR A 15 -5.66 10.13 -7.29
C THR A 15 -7.11 10.51 -7.48
N ILE A 16 -7.64 11.35 -6.61
CA ILE A 16 -9.00 11.88 -6.69
C ILE A 16 -9.03 13.00 -7.73
N LEU A 17 -9.80 12.82 -8.79
CA LEU A 17 -9.97 13.83 -9.85
C LEU A 17 -11.16 14.73 -9.60
N LYS A 18 -12.25 14.18 -9.08
CA LYS A 18 -13.49 14.92 -8.83
C LYS A 18 -14.32 14.28 -7.74
N VAL A 19 -14.91 15.11 -6.88
CA VAL A 19 -15.83 14.67 -5.82
C VAL A 19 -17.20 15.31 -6.07
N GLN A 20 -18.24 14.48 -6.21
CA GLN A 20 -19.61 14.92 -6.34
C GLN A 20 -20.42 14.42 -5.14
N GLU A 21 -20.59 15.30 -4.15
CA GLU A 21 -21.47 15.00 -3.02
C GLU A 21 -22.93 15.08 -3.45
N LYS A 22 -23.72 14.12 -3.00
CA LYS A 22 -25.17 14.04 -3.21
C LYS A 22 -25.86 13.66 -1.91
N LYS A 23 -27.17 13.92 -1.86
CA LYS A 23 -28.00 13.52 -0.72
C LYS A 23 -29.06 12.50 -1.17
N THR A 24 -29.29 11.52 -0.32
CA THR A 24 -30.43 10.60 -0.47
C THR A 24 -31.74 11.33 -0.15
N GLN A 25 -32.87 10.72 -0.46
CA GLN A 25 -34.20 11.24 -0.05
C GLN A 25 -34.34 11.38 1.47
N LYS A 26 -33.58 10.60 2.25
CA LYS A 26 -33.53 10.66 3.72
C LYS A 26 -32.53 11.72 4.25
N GLY A 27 -31.89 12.51 3.38
CA GLY A 27 -30.95 13.55 3.76
C GLY A 27 -29.52 13.08 4.04
N THR A 28 -29.22 11.77 3.89
CA THR A 28 -27.90 11.22 4.14
C THR A 28 -26.96 11.52 2.96
N SER A 29 -25.78 12.06 3.24
CA SER A 29 -24.78 12.38 2.21
C SER A 29 -24.06 11.12 1.72
N TYR A 30 -23.78 11.08 0.43
CA TYR A 30 -22.90 10.11 -0.23
C TYR A 30 -22.14 10.83 -1.36
N ALA A 31 -21.13 10.20 -1.92
CA ALA A 31 -20.41 10.79 -3.04
C ALA A 31 -20.27 9.86 -4.24
N ILE A 32 -20.21 10.43 -5.42
CA ILE A 32 -19.66 9.79 -6.62
C ILE A 32 -18.32 10.43 -6.84
N ILE A 33 -17.26 9.60 -6.77
CA ILE A 33 -15.90 10.11 -6.86
C ILE A 33 -15.22 9.52 -8.09
N LYS A 34 -14.63 10.42 -8.88
CA LYS A 34 -13.83 10.10 -10.05
C LYS A 34 -12.37 9.97 -9.63
N PHE A 35 -11.80 8.83 -9.92
CA PHE A 35 -10.41 8.48 -9.58
C PHE A 35 -9.60 8.24 -10.86
N SER A 36 -8.27 8.35 -10.72
CA SER A 36 -7.30 7.95 -11.73
C SER A 36 -6.21 7.09 -11.09
N ASP A 37 -5.83 6.01 -11.78
CA ASP A 37 -4.65 5.21 -11.48
C ASP A 37 -3.83 4.96 -12.77
N LEU A 38 -2.83 4.07 -12.71
CA LEU A 38 -1.99 3.74 -13.86
C LEU A 38 -2.75 3.02 -15.00
N SER A 39 -3.93 2.46 -14.71
CA SER A 39 -4.75 1.76 -15.70
C SER A 39 -5.77 2.67 -16.41
N GLY A 40 -6.06 3.83 -15.83
CA GLY A 40 -7.00 4.79 -16.39
C GLY A 40 -7.84 5.54 -15.36
N VAL A 41 -8.99 6.02 -15.83
CA VAL A 41 -9.94 6.81 -15.05
C VAL A 41 -11.19 5.97 -14.80
N PHE A 42 -11.70 6.00 -13.57
CA PHE A 42 -12.90 5.27 -13.17
C PHE A 42 -13.69 6.04 -12.12
N GLU A 43 -14.95 5.68 -11.94
CA GLU A 43 -15.82 6.27 -10.93
C GLU A 43 -16.30 5.21 -9.94
N LEU A 44 -16.34 5.58 -8.66
CA LEU A 44 -16.86 4.72 -7.60
C LEU A 44 -17.88 5.48 -6.76
N PHE A 45 -18.84 4.70 -6.27
CA PHE A 45 -19.81 5.14 -5.29
C PHE A 45 -19.21 5.02 -3.90
N VAL A 46 -19.22 6.12 -3.15
CA VAL A 46 -18.75 6.17 -1.77
C VAL A 46 -19.96 6.37 -0.87
N PHE A 47 -20.35 5.31 -0.18
CA PHE A 47 -21.50 5.33 0.71
C PHE A 47 -21.26 6.25 1.92
N SER A 48 -22.32 6.64 2.56
CA SER A 48 -22.36 7.66 3.61
C SER A 48 -21.39 7.41 4.74
N ASP A 49 -21.31 6.18 5.25
CA ASP A 49 -20.44 5.78 6.34
C ASP A 49 -18.95 6.02 6.01
N ILE A 50 -18.53 5.61 4.82
CA ILE A 50 -17.15 5.83 4.35
C ILE A 50 -16.93 7.30 3.99
N PHE A 51 -17.93 7.96 3.36
CA PHE A 51 -17.80 9.34 2.94
C PHE A 51 -17.65 10.28 4.13
N GLU A 52 -18.53 10.16 5.13
CA GLU A 52 -18.48 11.02 6.33
C GLU A 52 -17.21 10.83 7.14
N THR A 53 -16.77 9.57 7.30
CA THR A 53 -15.55 9.26 8.05
C THR A 53 -14.27 9.75 7.37
N ASN A 54 -14.30 9.95 6.06
CA ASN A 54 -13.10 10.26 5.26
C ASN A 54 -13.17 11.60 4.55
N ARG A 55 -14.09 12.51 4.91
CA ARG A 55 -14.27 13.82 4.24
C ARG A 55 -12.96 14.60 4.10
N GLU A 56 -12.12 14.59 5.12
CA GLU A 56 -10.86 15.34 5.14
C GLU A 56 -9.84 14.88 4.11
N ILE A 57 -9.89 13.60 3.72
CA ILE A 57 -8.97 13.04 2.73
C ILE A 57 -9.60 12.93 1.33
N LEU A 58 -10.94 12.98 1.23
CA LEU A 58 -11.68 12.88 -0.02
C LEU A 58 -11.78 14.25 -0.72
N ILE A 59 -10.61 14.84 -1.00
CA ILE A 59 -10.45 16.15 -1.65
C ILE A 59 -9.80 15.96 -3.02
N GLU A 60 -10.23 16.70 -4.02
CA GLU A 60 -9.65 16.69 -5.37
C GLU A 60 -8.14 16.96 -5.33
N GLY A 61 -7.37 16.16 -6.06
CA GLY A 61 -5.92 16.19 -6.07
C GLY A 61 -5.23 15.28 -5.02
N ASN A 62 -5.95 14.83 -3.99
CA ASN A 62 -5.38 13.91 -3.01
C ASN A 62 -5.18 12.51 -3.59
N SER A 63 -4.09 11.87 -3.15
CA SER A 63 -3.83 10.46 -3.44
C SER A 63 -4.24 9.58 -2.27
N VAL A 64 -4.95 8.49 -2.58
CA VAL A 64 -5.52 7.57 -1.60
C VAL A 64 -5.26 6.12 -1.96
N MET A 65 -5.21 5.27 -0.94
CA MET A 65 -5.29 3.82 -1.07
C MET A 65 -6.72 3.39 -0.81
N ILE A 66 -7.33 2.71 -1.79
CA ILE A 66 -8.71 2.24 -1.74
C ILE A 66 -8.71 0.72 -1.66
N THR A 67 -9.37 0.17 -0.64
CA THR A 67 -9.65 -1.27 -0.57
C THR A 67 -11.02 -1.53 -1.20
N LEU A 68 -11.03 -2.24 -2.31
CA LEU A 68 -12.22 -2.68 -3.02
C LEU A 68 -12.58 -4.11 -2.64
N VAL A 69 -13.87 -4.40 -2.58
CA VAL A 69 -14.40 -5.75 -2.41
C VAL A 69 -15.48 -6.03 -3.46
N LYS A 70 -15.48 -7.25 -3.98
CA LYS A 70 -16.54 -7.77 -4.84
C LYS A 70 -17.53 -8.54 -4.02
N ASN A 71 -18.79 -8.18 -4.15
CA ASN A 71 -19.91 -8.93 -3.61
C ASN A 71 -20.77 -9.44 -4.76
N TYR A 72 -21.24 -10.66 -4.65
CA TYR A 72 -22.22 -11.19 -5.56
C TYR A 72 -23.62 -10.89 -5.02
N VAL A 73 -24.51 -10.41 -5.89
CA VAL A 73 -25.85 -9.98 -5.49
C VAL A 73 -26.83 -11.16 -5.52
N ASP A 74 -26.51 -12.20 -6.28
CA ASP A 74 -27.33 -13.39 -6.47
C ASP A 74 -26.54 -14.69 -6.18
N GLU A 75 -27.28 -15.76 -5.86
CA GLU A 75 -26.72 -17.09 -5.62
C GLU A 75 -26.00 -17.68 -6.85
N ASN A 76 -26.40 -17.27 -8.05
CA ASN A 76 -25.81 -17.71 -9.31
C ASN A 76 -24.53 -16.94 -9.68
N LYS A 77 -24.11 -15.96 -8.88
CA LYS A 77 -22.91 -15.14 -9.08
C LYS A 77 -22.87 -14.37 -10.40
N ILE A 78 -24.03 -14.06 -10.98
CA ILE A 78 -24.15 -13.37 -12.27
C ILE A 78 -23.93 -11.87 -12.12
N GLN A 79 -24.49 -11.25 -11.06
CA GLN A 79 -24.33 -9.83 -10.81
C GLN A 79 -23.27 -9.57 -9.77
N LYS A 80 -22.25 -8.81 -10.18
CA LYS A 80 -21.12 -8.39 -9.33
C LYS A 80 -21.31 -6.93 -8.94
N LYS A 81 -21.17 -6.64 -7.64
CA LYS A 81 -21.12 -5.29 -7.13
C LYS A 81 -19.76 -5.01 -6.51
N ILE A 82 -19.10 -3.97 -6.98
CA ILE A 82 -17.84 -3.50 -6.41
C ILE A 82 -18.15 -2.41 -5.39
N ASN A 83 -17.71 -2.62 -4.18
CA ASN A 83 -17.90 -1.67 -3.08
C ASN A 83 -16.53 -1.25 -2.52
N ILE A 84 -16.48 -0.04 -2.02
CA ILE A 84 -15.34 0.43 -1.23
C ILE A 84 -15.52 -0.09 0.19
N ARG A 85 -14.51 -0.78 0.71
CA ARG A 85 -14.46 -1.23 2.11
C ARG A 85 -13.72 -0.24 2.99
N LYS A 86 -12.65 0.39 2.45
CA LYS A 86 -11.80 1.30 3.19
C LYS A 86 -11.12 2.28 2.24
N ILE A 87 -10.93 3.51 2.71
CA ILE A 87 -10.09 4.53 2.07
C ILE A 87 -9.12 5.04 3.13
N ILE A 88 -7.86 5.22 2.76
CA ILE A 88 -6.84 5.84 3.61
C ILE A 88 -6.00 6.79 2.77
N SER A 89 -5.49 7.86 3.38
CA SER A 89 -4.57 8.78 2.71
C SER A 89 -3.30 8.03 2.28
N MET A 90 -2.81 8.29 1.07
CA MET A 90 -1.53 7.75 0.64
C MET A 90 -0.38 8.23 1.52
N LYS A 91 -0.46 9.44 2.07
CA LYS A 91 0.49 9.94 3.04
C LYS A 91 0.56 9.05 4.28
N GLU A 92 -0.60 8.66 4.84
CA GLU A 92 -0.66 7.75 5.99
C GLU A 92 -0.05 6.37 5.67
N VAL A 93 -0.25 5.87 4.44
CA VAL A 93 0.36 4.60 4.00
C VAL A 93 1.86 4.70 3.92
N ILE A 94 2.37 5.82 3.38
CA ILE A 94 3.81 6.06 3.21
C ILE A 94 4.49 6.32 4.56
N ASP A 95 3.85 7.08 5.44
CA ASP A 95 4.39 7.43 6.76
C ASP A 95 4.32 6.27 7.76
N LYS A 96 3.65 5.17 7.40
CA LYS A 96 3.54 4.00 8.28
C LYS A 96 4.93 3.41 8.54
N PRO A 97 5.35 3.32 9.81
CA PRO A 97 6.69 2.81 10.14
C PRO A 97 6.83 1.34 9.71
N ILE A 98 7.97 1.04 9.12
CA ILE A 98 8.37 -0.34 8.81
C ILE A 98 8.89 -0.94 10.12
N ASN A 99 8.20 -1.95 10.66
CA ASN A 99 8.57 -2.55 11.94
C ASN A 99 9.75 -3.51 11.82
N GLU A 100 9.80 -4.28 10.74
CA GLU A 100 10.84 -5.25 10.45
C GLU A 100 11.19 -5.21 8.97
N LEU A 101 12.47 -5.27 8.66
CA LEU A 101 13.02 -5.37 7.31
C LEU A 101 13.92 -6.59 7.24
N LYS A 102 13.68 -7.46 6.27
CA LYS A 102 14.57 -8.56 5.93
C LYS A 102 15.31 -8.25 4.65
N ILE A 103 16.61 -8.43 4.68
CA ILE A 103 17.51 -8.20 3.55
C ILE A 103 18.26 -9.50 3.28
N LYS A 104 18.24 -9.94 2.03
CA LYS A 104 19.02 -11.08 1.58
C LYS A 104 20.17 -10.61 0.71
N ILE A 105 21.38 -11.09 0.98
CA ILE A 105 22.59 -10.77 0.23
C ILE A 105 23.34 -12.06 -0.14
N LYS A 106 24.06 -12.02 -1.25
CA LYS A 106 24.85 -13.16 -1.75
C LYS A 106 26.28 -13.16 -1.21
N ASN A 107 26.84 -11.99 -0.94
CA ASN A 107 28.20 -11.85 -0.48
C ASN A 107 28.26 -11.09 0.85
N ILE A 108 29.12 -11.55 1.76
CA ILE A 108 29.29 -10.89 3.06
C ILE A 108 29.82 -9.45 2.95
N GLU A 109 30.56 -9.15 1.88
CA GLU A 109 31.08 -7.82 1.59
C GLU A 109 29.98 -6.77 1.33
N ASP A 110 28.79 -7.21 0.87
CA ASP A 110 27.66 -6.33 0.62
C ASP A 110 27.04 -5.77 1.93
N ILE A 111 27.42 -6.31 3.10
CA ILE A 111 27.05 -5.76 4.41
C ILE A 111 27.52 -4.31 4.57
N GLU A 112 28.71 -3.98 4.07
CA GLU A 112 29.21 -2.61 4.15
C GLU A 112 28.34 -1.62 3.35
N LYS A 113 27.81 -2.05 2.21
CA LYS A 113 26.87 -1.24 1.42
C LYS A 113 25.59 -0.99 2.20
N ILE A 114 25.01 -2.05 2.79
CA ILE A 114 23.82 -1.94 3.63
C ILE A 114 24.08 -0.98 4.78
N ASN A 115 25.17 -1.15 5.50
CA ASN A 115 25.51 -0.28 6.63
C ASN A 115 25.57 1.21 6.24
N LYS A 116 26.12 1.53 5.06
CA LYS A 116 26.16 2.92 4.56
C LYS A 116 24.77 3.49 4.27
N LEU A 117 23.82 2.66 3.89
CA LEU A 117 22.44 3.07 3.57
C LEU A 117 21.56 3.23 4.81
N ILE A 118 21.90 2.55 5.93
CA ILE A 118 21.05 2.50 7.14
C ILE A 118 21.79 2.96 8.41
N LEU A 119 22.57 4.03 8.29
CA LEU A 119 23.37 4.55 9.42
C LEU A 119 22.54 5.11 10.57
N GLU A 120 21.37 5.70 10.27
CA GLU A 120 20.56 6.41 11.25
C GLU A 120 19.82 5.43 12.19
N ALA A 121 19.87 5.70 13.48
CA ALA A 121 19.06 5.01 14.49
C ALA A 121 17.57 5.27 14.26
N GLY A 122 16.73 4.26 14.50
CA GLY A 122 15.31 4.36 14.22
C GLY A 122 14.45 3.30 14.92
N LYS A 123 13.36 2.89 14.30
CA LYS A 123 12.37 1.97 14.89
C LYS A 123 12.26 0.63 14.17
N THR A 124 12.93 0.46 13.02
CA THR A 124 12.87 -0.75 12.21
C THR A 124 13.90 -1.77 12.68
N LYS A 125 13.45 -2.98 12.99
CA LYS A 125 14.28 -4.14 13.19
C LYS A 125 14.83 -4.61 11.85
N VAL A 126 16.13 -4.81 11.73
CA VAL A 126 16.76 -5.26 10.47
C VAL A 126 17.36 -6.65 10.67
N ILE A 127 16.99 -7.56 9.79
CA ILE A 127 17.51 -8.92 9.72
C ILE A 127 18.22 -9.06 8.37
N ILE A 128 19.44 -9.56 8.39
CA ILE A 128 20.25 -9.79 7.19
C ILE A 128 20.51 -11.29 7.06
N ASP A 129 20.08 -11.83 5.93
CA ASP A 129 20.34 -13.21 5.52
C ASP A 129 21.45 -13.19 4.47
N VAL A 130 22.60 -13.79 4.79
CA VAL A 130 23.71 -14.01 3.86
C VAL A 130 23.59 -15.42 3.31
N GLU A 131 23.49 -15.55 2.00
CA GLU A 131 23.42 -16.85 1.32
C GLU A 131 24.66 -17.04 0.45
N ASP A 132 25.73 -17.55 1.05
CA ASP A 132 26.94 -18.00 0.36
C ASP A 132 26.76 -19.45 -0.11
N ASP A 133 27.39 -19.83 -1.21
CA ASP A 133 27.21 -21.13 -1.94
C ASP A 133 27.08 -22.40 -1.07
N LYS A 134 27.55 -22.34 0.17
CA LYS A 134 27.54 -23.49 1.10
C LYS A 134 26.91 -23.23 2.46
N LYS A 135 26.59 -22.01 2.80
CA LYS A 135 26.08 -21.63 4.13
C LYS A 135 25.09 -20.50 4.05
N ARG A 136 24.04 -20.62 4.85
CA ARG A 136 23.11 -19.53 5.12
C ARG A 136 23.33 -19.04 6.54
N ILE A 137 23.63 -17.76 6.68
CA ILE A 137 23.80 -17.09 7.97
C ILE A 137 22.75 -16.03 8.08
N SER A 138 21.96 -16.05 9.14
CA SER A 138 20.97 -15.02 9.44
C SER A 138 21.36 -14.33 10.73
N PHE A 139 21.40 -13.00 10.71
CA PHE A 139 21.65 -12.21 11.91
C PHE A 139 20.80 -10.95 11.95
N GLN A 140 20.51 -10.51 13.14
CA GLN A 140 19.75 -9.30 13.40
C GLN A 140 20.71 -8.22 13.87
N LEU A 141 20.55 -7.01 13.35
CA LEU A 141 21.29 -5.85 13.87
C LEU A 141 20.87 -5.58 15.32
N ASN A 142 21.82 -5.31 16.18
CA ASN A 142 21.57 -5.03 17.61
C ASN A 142 20.72 -3.79 17.79
N GLU A 143 20.95 -2.77 16.97
CA GLU A 143 20.22 -1.52 17.02
C GLU A 143 19.19 -1.44 15.89
N LYS A 144 18.01 -0.89 16.22
CA LYS A 144 17.00 -0.59 15.22
C LYS A 144 17.45 0.57 14.34
N ARG A 145 17.06 0.56 13.08
CA ARG A 145 17.44 1.53 12.06
C ARG A 145 16.24 2.35 11.58
N LYS A 146 16.52 3.56 11.10
CA LYS A 146 15.54 4.37 10.37
C LYS A 146 15.50 3.88 8.93
N ILE A 147 14.35 3.36 8.54
CA ILE A 147 14.09 2.88 7.19
C ILE A 147 12.89 3.66 6.65
N ASP A 148 13.11 4.44 5.63
CA ASP A 148 12.07 5.12 4.87
C ASP A 148 11.99 4.57 3.43
N HIS A 149 11.00 5.03 2.67
CA HIS A 149 10.82 4.59 1.29
C HIS A 149 11.99 4.93 0.38
N LYS A 150 12.70 6.03 0.65
CA LYS A 150 13.90 6.41 -0.10
C LYS A 150 15.02 5.39 0.12
N THR A 151 15.27 5.04 1.38
CA THR A 151 16.25 4.02 1.76
C THR A 151 15.91 2.65 1.15
N LEU A 152 14.62 2.25 1.19
CA LEU A 152 14.17 1.01 0.55
C LEU A 152 14.42 1.00 -0.96
N ASN A 153 14.13 2.09 -1.64
CA ASN A 153 14.36 2.19 -3.08
C ASN A 153 15.85 2.16 -3.43
N LEU A 154 16.71 2.79 -2.64
CA LEU A 154 18.16 2.71 -2.82
C LEU A 154 18.65 1.27 -2.67
N MET A 155 18.20 0.54 -1.63
CA MET A 155 18.54 -0.87 -1.43
C MET A 155 18.08 -1.76 -2.58
N ARG A 156 16.86 -1.57 -3.09
CA ARG A 156 16.30 -2.35 -4.21
C ARG A 156 17.03 -2.16 -5.53
N ASN A 157 17.73 -1.03 -5.68
CA ASN A 157 18.51 -0.73 -6.87
C ASN A 157 19.97 -1.25 -6.80
N GLU A 158 20.39 -1.73 -5.63
CA GLU A 158 21.71 -2.35 -5.47
C GLU A 158 21.71 -3.79 -5.99
N GLU A 159 22.71 -4.11 -6.83
CA GLU A 159 22.95 -5.49 -7.25
C GLU A 159 23.27 -6.37 -6.02
N ASN A 160 22.76 -7.57 -5.99
CA ASN A 160 22.95 -8.56 -4.91
C ASN A 160 22.28 -8.24 -3.56
N ILE A 161 21.41 -7.25 -3.49
CA ILE A 161 20.60 -6.91 -2.31
C ILE A 161 19.13 -7.14 -2.63
N ASP A 162 18.52 -8.14 -2.01
CA ASP A 162 17.10 -8.42 -2.11
C ASP A 162 16.40 -7.97 -0.83
N VAL A 163 15.41 -7.07 -0.95
CA VAL A 163 14.57 -6.61 0.14
C VAL A 163 13.30 -7.45 0.16
N ILE A 164 13.05 -8.18 1.26
CA ILE A 164 11.95 -9.14 1.43
C ILE A 164 10.88 -8.57 2.38
#